data_95585d6427b0114253053a005497df26
#
_entry.id   95585d6427b0114253053a005497df26
#
_cell.length_a   1.000
_cell.length_b   1.000
_cell.length_c   1.000
_cell.angle_alpha   90.00
_cell.angle_beta   90.00
_cell.angle_gamma   90.00
#
_symmetry.space_group_name_H-M   'P 1'
#
loop_
_entity.id
_entity.type
_entity.pdbx_description
1 polymer ?
#
loop_
_entity_poly.entity_id
_entity_poly.type
_entity_poly.pdbx_seq_one_letter_code
_entity_poly.pdbx_strand_id
1 'polypeptide(L)'
;MKKLLVLVLILAGCAMLFAGAGQQSAPASGAGQRVVTQVTPQPLKVTPQYGQQDMYPQPATSYSTNPKYPQQPAISNRNGFPITQNLTTITLAIPYYSYVTDYDNNDIIKYMEQLTNVHVQWNILPETDTRDRIVIMLAGGDVLPDAFWGCSFNTSDLITFGAQGLFIPLQDLIQDNCYDYLKLWDANPAQKAAAISADGNIYSLTAESLNEANQVAQRFWVYQPFLDALGMKMPTTTDEYYQFLVGVKTKDPNKNGKADEIPLITNRDTWFSAIDGFLMQPFIYNHTTNYASTDANGRRRMLITPDGKIDVSYNKPEWRDGLTWMNKLYSEGLMSSECFTLDRNGLRSLVEIEGDPIVASIPNGGYHEFANTTGQRRTEYRIMPPLIGPKGVQECFYDEYSNINLGRLSITNDCKIPEIVLKYADYWYTEDMGTRNRYGVLCRDWSIPPAGTPAVEGGDAKYQEILKWGTPQNAYIAGNGPAWNRFASYDRALSDDPYELELVLWNGRNLYWPYRFMRSVPGQLPFTLDEARENTQLNQDIIDYVDQSLAEFITGRTPLTDANWNAYVQQIDKLGLARLLAVNQSAFDRAWAQTLGYKK
;
A
#
# COMPACT_ATOMS: atom_id res chain seq x y z
N MET A 1 10.00 35.50 -5.59
CA MET A 1 9.14 36.32 -4.72
C MET A 1 7.72 36.59 -5.26
N LYS A 2 7.44 36.62 -6.57
CA LYS A 2 6.06 36.81 -7.09
C LYS A 2 5.17 35.55 -7.09
N LYS A 3 5.74 34.35 -6.99
CA LYS A 3 4.95 33.10 -6.94
C LYS A 3 4.49 32.70 -5.52
N LEU A 4 5.14 33.24 -4.47
CA LEU A 4 4.75 32.97 -3.08
C LEU A 4 3.54 33.81 -2.64
N LEU A 5 3.31 34.97 -3.29
CA LEU A 5 2.20 35.86 -2.92
C LEU A 5 0.84 35.38 -3.44
N VAL A 6 0.82 34.55 -4.50
CA VAL A 6 -0.43 34.02 -5.07
C VAL A 6 -0.97 32.85 -4.23
N LEU A 7 -0.08 32.06 -3.61
CA LEU A 7 -0.51 30.92 -2.77
C LEU A 7 -1.13 31.38 -1.44
N VAL A 8 -0.62 32.49 -0.87
CA VAL A 8 -1.16 33.06 0.39
C VAL A 8 -2.51 33.74 0.19
N LEU A 9 -2.80 34.27 -1.00
CA LEU A 9 -4.10 34.89 -1.31
C LEU A 9 -5.22 33.87 -1.57
N ILE A 10 -4.90 32.67 -2.02
CA ILE A 10 -5.87 31.58 -2.20
C ILE A 10 -6.29 30.99 -0.83
N LEU A 11 -5.35 30.88 0.11
CA LEU A 11 -5.64 30.41 1.49
C LEU A 11 -6.43 31.43 2.31
N ALA A 12 -6.26 32.74 2.09
CA ALA A 12 -7.01 33.79 2.78
C ALA A 12 -8.44 33.96 2.22
N GLY A 13 -8.68 33.62 0.96
CA GLY A 13 -10.02 33.67 0.34
C GLY A 13 -10.98 32.60 0.82
N CYS A 14 -10.48 31.43 1.21
CA CYS A 14 -11.30 30.34 1.73
C CYS A 14 -11.77 30.52 3.20
N ALA A 15 -11.08 31.37 3.98
CA ALA A 15 -11.41 31.57 5.39
C ALA A 15 -12.59 32.55 5.63
N MET A 16 -13.05 33.30 4.63
CA MET A 16 -14.13 34.27 4.80
C MET A 16 -15.51 33.80 4.29
N LEU A 17 -15.65 32.59 3.77
CA LEU A 17 -16.94 32.04 3.28
C LEU A 17 -17.64 31.10 4.28
N PHE A 18 -17.09 30.89 5.48
CA PHE A 18 -17.64 29.93 6.46
C PHE A 18 -18.39 30.52 7.65
N ALA A 19 -18.80 31.81 7.61
CA ALA A 19 -19.56 32.42 8.66
C ALA A 19 -21.07 32.54 8.32
N GLY A 20 -21.72 31.42 7.95
CA GLY A 20 -23.14 31.51 7.64
C GLY A 20 -23.92 30.23 7.32
N ALA A 21 -23.37 29.04 7.55
CA ALA A 21 -24.15 27.81 7.39
C ALA A 21 -24.77 27.40 8.71
N GLY A 22 -25.99 27.82 8.94
CA GLY A 22 -26.85 27.29 10.02
C GLY A 22 -27.03 25.78 9.82
N GLN A 23 -27.00 25.03 10.93
CA GLN A 23 -27.39 23.62 10.98
C GLN A 23 -28.79 23.45 10.37
N GLN A 24 -28.84 23.00 9.12
CA GLN A 24 -30.05 22.37 8.60
C GLN A 24 -30.03 20.92 9.08
N SER A 25 -30.88 20.60 10.01
CA SER A 25 -31.24 19.23 10.34
C SER A 25 -31.67 18.52 9.05
N ALA A 26 -31.04 17.39 8.77
CA ALA A 26 -31.42 16.53 7.66
C ALA A 26 -32.91 16.19 7.77
N PRO A 27 -33.67 16.25 6.66
CA PRO A 27 -35.05 15.84 6.69
C PRO A 27 -35.13 14.35 7.03
N ALA A 28 -36.01 13.99 7.97
CA ALA A 28 -36.31 12.60 8.26
C ALA A 28 -36.69 11.87 6.97
N SER A 29 -35.97 10.82 6.65
CA SER A 29 -36.19 9.97 5.48
C SER A 29 -37.58 9.33 5.58
N GLY A 30 -38.54 9.84 4.83
CA GLY A 30 -39.72 9.08 4.50
C GLY A 30 -39.26 7.89 3.65
N ALA A 31 -39.24 6.71 4.23
CA ALA A 31 -38.94 5.46 3.53
C ALA A 31 -40.06 5.18 2.52
N GLY A 32 -39.89 5.67 1.31
CA GLY A 32 -40.67 5.19 0.17
C GLY A 32 -40.38 3.71 -0.04
N GLN A 33 -41.40 2.87 -0.05
CA GLN A 33 -41.25 1.44 -0.28
C GLN A 33 -40.68 1.22 -1.70
N ARG A 34 -39.66 0.36 -1.83
CA ARG A 34 -39.17 -0.10 -3.14
C ARG A 34 -40.28 -0.80 -3.91
N VAL A 35 -40.46 -0.47 -5.16
CA VAL A 35 -41.33 -1.19 -6.08
C VAL A 35 -40.56 -2.39 -6.62
N VAL A 36 -41.00 -3.61 -6.33
CA VAL A 36 -40.34 -4.86 -6.73
C VAL A 36 -41.17 -5.54 -7.80
N THR A 37 -40.57 -5.83 -8.94
CA THR A 37 -41.15 -6.60 -10.04
C THR A 37 -40.48 -7.98 -10.08
N GLN A 38 -41.25 -9.05 -9.91
CA GLN A 38 -40.76 -10.42 -10.09
C GLN A 38 -40.51 -10.71 -11.57
N VAL A 39 -39.42 -11.40 -11.85
CA VAL A 39 -39.03 -11.80 -13.21
C VAL A 39 -38.69 -13.27 -13.25
N THR A 40 -38.91 -13.92 -14.40
CA THR A 40 -38.43 -15.28 -14.63
C THR A 40 -36.90 -15.22 -14.84
N PRO A 41 -36.11 -16.02 -14.13
CA PRO A 41 -34.66 -16.06 -14.34
C PRO A 41 -34.33 -16.37 -15.79
N GLN A 42 -33.40 -15.62 -16.38
CA GLN A 42 -32.87 -15.86 -17.71
C GLN A 42 -31.46 -16.44 -17.61
N PRO A 43 -31.06 -17.33 -18.52
CA PRO A 43 -29.67 -17.81 -18.56
C PRO A 43 -28.71 -16.62 -18.71
N LEU A 44 -27.62 -16.63 -17.96
CA LEU A 44 -26.57 -15.64 -18.08
C LEU A 44 -25.87 -15.77 -19.44
N LYS A 45 -25.49 -14.63 -20.04
CA LYS A 45 -24.83 -14.59 -21.36
C LYS A 45 -23.37 -15.06 -21.30
N VAL A 46 -22.78 -15.11 -20.12
CA VAL A 46 -21.38 -15.47 -19.89
C VAL A 46 -21.29 -16.84 -19.24
N THR A 47 -20.31 -17.63 -19.67
CA THR A 47 -19.98 -18.90 -19.04
C THR A 47 -18.87 -18.66 -18.04
N PRO A 48 -19.08 -19.02 -16.77
CA PRO A 48 -18.06 -18.93 -15.76
C PRO A 48 -16.84 -19.80 -16.11
N GLN A 49 -15.64 -19.41 -15.67
CA GLN A 49 -14.40 -20.14 -15.95
C GLN A 49 -14.11 -21.25 -14.93
N TYR A 50 -14.67 -21.15 -13.73
CA TYR A 50 -14.50 -22.12 -12.63
C TYR A 50 -15.68 -23.06 -12.52
N GLY A 51 -15.44 -24.35 -12.23
CA GLY A 51 -16.44 -25.40 -12.17
C GLY A 51 -17.26 -25.50 -10.89
N GLN A 52 -17.22 -24.52 -9.97
CA GLN A 52 -17.94 -24.57 -8.69
C GLN A 52 -19.18 -23.66 -8.73
N GLN A 53 -20.37 -24.26 -8.60
CA GLN A 53 -21.65 -23.56 -8.77
C GLN A 53 -21.91 -22.44 -7.75
N ASP A 54 -21.35 -22.52 -6.55
CA ASP A 54 -21.58 -21.54 -5.48
C ASP A 54 -20.84 -20.21 -5.68
N MET A 55 -19.97 -20.16 -6.68
CA MET A 55 -19.13 -18.99 -6.97
C MET A 55 -19.63 -18.16 -8.16
N TYR A 56 -20.67 -18.59 -8.82
CA TYR A 56 -21.16 -17.94 -10.02
C TYR A 56 -22.29 -16.95 -9.80
N PRO A 57 -22.36 -15.91 -10.65
CA PRO A 57 -23.48 -14.96 -10.61
C PRO A 57 -24.80 -15.68 -10.79
N GLN A 58 -25.78 -15.32 -9.98
CA GLN A 58 -27.11 -15.93 -10.05
C GLN A 58 -28.01 -15.15 -11.01
N PRO A 59 -28.87 -15.82 -11.80
CA PRO A 59 -29.86 -15.12 -12.60
C PRO A 59 -30.77 -14.24 -11.73
N ALA A 60 -31.07 -13.04 -12.20
CA ALA A 60 -31.97 -12.12 -11.52
C ALA A 60 -33.39 -12.70 -11.46
N THR A 61 -33.97 -12.72 -10.26
CA THR A 61 -35.35 -13.19 -10.01
C THR A 61 -36.32 -12.03 -9.81
N SER A 62 -35.83 -10.81 -9.60
CA SER A 62 -36.63 -9.61 -9.46
C SER A 62 -35.82 -8.36 -9.80
N TYR A 63 -36.50 -7.29 -10.18
CA TYR A 63 -35.96 -5.95 -10.33
C TYR A 63 -36.77 -4.98 -9.47
N SER A 64 -36.10 -3.99 -8.88
CA SER A 64 -36.74 -2.98 -8.02
C SER A 64 -36.24 -1.58 -8.31
N THR A 65 -37.11 -0.58 -8.13
CA THR A 65 -36.78 0.84 -8.16
C THR A 65 -36.65 1.37 -6.73
N ASN A 66 -35.71 2.29 -6.52
CA ASN A 66 -35.55 3.00 -5.25
C ASN A 66 -35.97 4.46 -5.45
N PRO A 67 -37.03 4.95 -4.74
CA PRO A 67 -37.50 6.32 -4.85
C PRO A 67 -36.44 7.38 -4.47
N LYS A 68 -35.43 7.00 -3.67
CA LYS A 68 -34.30 7.86 -3.31
C LYS A 68 -33.43 8.21 -4.52
N TYR A 69 -33.42 7.34 -5.55
CA TYR A 69 -32.63 7.51 -6.76
C TYR A 69 -33.53 7.44 -8.01
N PRO A 70 -34.37 8.46 -8.27
CA PRO A 70 -35.40 8.42 -9.32
C PRO A 70 -34.83 8.36 -10.74
N GLN A 71 -33.56 8.68 -10.95
CA GLN A 71 -32.88 8.57 -12.25
C GLN A 71 -32.27 7.18 -12.49
N GLN A 72 -32.16 6.37 -11.44
CA GLN A 72 -31.62 5.03 -11.53
C GLN A 72 -32.66 4.08 -12.11
N PRO A 73 -32.31 3.26 -13.13
CA PRO A 73 -33.21 2.21 -13.60
C PRO A 73 -33.44 1.15 -12.50
N ALA A 74 -34.46 0.32 -12.68
CA ALA A 74 -34.69 -0.80 -11.80
C ALA A 74 -33.49 -1.76 -11.79
N ILE A 75 -33.05 -2.16 -10.60
CA ILE A 75 -31.92 -3.04 -10.37
C ILE A 75 -32.36 -4.43 -9.93
N SER A 76 -31.56 -5.45 -10.23
CA SER A 76 -31.80 -6.83 -9.82
C SER A 76 -31.79 -7.00 -8.31
N ASN A 77 -32.35 -8.11 -7.82
CA ASN A 77 -32.17 -8.57 -6.44
C ASN A 77 -30.69 -8.62 -6.07
N ARG A 78 -30.36 -8.64 -4.77
CA ARG A 78 -29.04 -8.35 -4.20
C ARG A 78 -27.86 -9.04 -4.90
N ASN A 79 -27.97 -10.33 -5.21
CA ASN A 79 -26.96 -11.14 -5.90
C ASN A 79 -27.37 -11.57 -7.32
N GLY A 80 -28.39 -10.91 -7.90
CA GLY A 80 -28.94 -11.27 -9.22
C GLY A 80 -28.26 -10.53 -10.37
N PHE A 81 -28.05 -11.21 -11.49
CA PHE A 81 -27.47 -10.69 -12.72
C PHE A 81 -28.33 -11.00 -13.95
N PRO A 82 -28.38 -10.15 -14.96
CA PRO A 82 -27.69 -8.85 -15.02
C PRO A 82 -28.21 -7.83 -13.99
N ILE A 83 -27.38 -6.82 -13.67
CA ILE A 83 -27.72 -5.77 -12.69
C ILE A 83 -28.92 -4.95 -13.16
N THR A 84 -28.92 -4.59 -14.44
CA THR A 84 -29.99 -3.83 -15.08
C THR A 84 -30.56 -4.59 -16.27
N GLN A 85 -31.83 -4.32 -16.60
CA GLN A 85 -32.48 -4.96 -17.76
C GLN A 85 -31.94 -4.46 -19.10
N ASN A 86 -31.56 -3.18 -19.15
CA ASN A 86 -31.00 -2.53 -20.34
C ASN A 86 -29.57 -2.05 -20.02
N LEU A 87 -28.77 -1.88 -21.08
CA LEU A 87 -27.41 -1.34 -20.94
C LEU A 87 -27.46 0.03 -20.25
N THR A 88 -26.70 0.16 -19.15
CA THR A 88 -26.60 1.37 -18.34
C THR A 88 -25.14 1.77 -18.24
N THR A 89 -24.82 3.03 -18.46
CA THR A 89 -23.44 3.55 -18.37
C THR A 89 -23.17 4.10 -16.98
N ILE A 90 -22.00 3.77 -16.45
CA ILE A 90 -21.38 4.41 -15.27
C ILE A 90 -20.06 5.08 -15.69
N THR A 91 -19.71 6.18 -15.03
CA THR A 91 -18.45 6.90 -15.26
C THR A 91 -17.50 6.67 -14.09
N LEU A 92 -16.31 6.11 -14.36
CA LEU A 92 -15.33 5.80 -13.33
C LEU A 92 -13.99 6.49 -13.63
N ALA A 93 -13.43 7.20 -12.61
CA ALA A 93 -12.07 7.71 -12.68
C ALA A 93 -11.08 6.66 -12.14
N ILE A 94 -10.04 6.35 -12.92
CA ILE A 94 -9.03 5.34 -12.59
C ILE A 94 -7.61 5.89 -12.85
N PRO A 95 -6.61 5.62 -12.00
CA PRO A 95 -5.21 5.89 -12.32
C PRO A 95 -4.76 5.11 -13.55
N TYR A 96 -3.91 5.74 -14.36
CA TYR A 96 -3.27 5.06 -15.49
C TYR A 96 -2.31 3.97 -15.00
N TYR A 97 -2.31 2.82 -15.67
CA TYR A 97 -1.36 1.72 -15.47
C TYR A 97 -0.68 1.39 -16.79
N SER A 98 0.63 1.56 -16.87
CA SER A 98 1.44 1.43 -18.10
C SER A 98 1.36 0.05 -18.78
N TYR A 99 0.96 -0.99 -18.03
CA TYR A 99 0.77 -2.34 -18.56
C TYR A 99 -0.64 -2.61 -19.09
N VAL A 100 -1.61 -1.70 -18.93
CA VAL A 100 -2.95 -1.81 -19.54
C VAL A 100 -2.94 -1.05 -20.86
N THR A 101 -3.08 -1.76 -21.98
CA THR A 101 -2.92 -1.18 -23.32
C THR A 101 -4.19 -0.51 -23.83
N ASP A 102 -5.37 -0.96 -23.39
CA ASP A 102 -6.67 -0.42 -23.81
C ASP A 102 -7.72 -0.67 -22.72
N TYR A 103 -8.21 0.39 -22.07
CA TYR A 103 -9.19 0.27 -21.00
C TYR A 103 -10.59 -0.06 -21.52
N ASP A 104 -10.98 0.50 -22.66
CA ASP A 104 -12.35 0.35 -23.20
C ASP A 104 -12.55 -1.05 -23.82
N ASN A 105 -11.50 -1.61 -24.42
CA ASN A 105 -11.54 -2.94 -25.03
C ASN A 105 -10.89 -4.04 -24.18
N ASN A 106 -10.67 -3.77 -22.89
CA ASN A 106 -10.12 -4.77 -21.96
C ASN A 106 -11.07 -5.96 -21.79
N ASP A 107 -10.52 -7.18 -21.75
CA ASP A 107 -11.32 -8.41 -21.72
C ASP A 107 -12.19 -8.55 -20.46
N ILE A 108 -11.65 -8.12 -19.31
CA ILE A 108 -12.40 -8.16 -18.04
C ILE A 108 -13.56 -7.17 -18.04
N ILE A 109 -13.38 -5.99 -18.69
CA ILE A 109 -14.43 -4.97 -18.79
C ILE A 109 -15.54 -5.44 -19.72
N LYS A 110 -15.19 -6.05 -20.86
CA LYS A 110 -16.17 -6.67 -21.75
C LYS A 110 -16.94 -7.82 -21.08
N TYR A 111 -16.22 -8.64 -20.31
CA TYR A 111 -16.86 -9.69 -19.53
C TYR A 111 -17.86 -9.11 -18.52
N MET A 112 -17.48 -8.08 -17.79
CA MET A 112 -18.36 -7.41 -16.84
C MET A 112 -19.56 -6.74 -17.51
N GLU A 113 -19.39 -6.09 -18.66
CA GLU A 113 -20.50 -5.51 -19.40
C GLU A 113 -21.51 -6.57 -19.83
N GLN A 114 -21.04 -7.71 -20.38
CA GLN A 114 -21.90 -8.82 -20.79
C GLN A 114 -22.67 -9.45 -19.62
N LEU A 115 -22.01 -9.57 -18.46
CA LEU A 115 -22.60 -10.14 -17.26
C LEU A 115 -23.63 -9.20 -16.63
N THR A 116 -23.32 -7.90 -16.56
CA THR A 116 -24.03 -6.94 -15.71
C THR A 116 -25.04 -6.07 -16.46
N ASN A 117 -24.93 -5.93 -17.76
CA ASN A 117 -25.52 -4.86 -18.57
C ASN A 117 -25.08 -3.46 -18.10
N VAL A 118 -23.87 -3.33 -17.55
CA VAL A 118 -23.28 -2.04 -17.13
C VAL A 118 -22.05 -1.77 -17.98
N HIS A 119 -22.09 -0.69 -18.74
CA HIS A 119 -20.97 -0.15 -19.50
C HIS A 119 -20.17 0.82 -18.64
N VAL A 120 -18.84 0.74 -18.67
CA VAL A 120 -17.96 1.67 -17.96
C VAL A 120 -17.34 2.65 -18.93
N GLN A 121 -17.61 3.93 -18.73
CA GLN A 121 -16.89 5.02 -19.37
C GLN A 121 -15.73 5.46 -18.45
N TRP A 122 -14.50 5.26 -18.91
CA TRP A 122 -13.31 5.55 -18.12
C TRP A 122 -12.86 7.01 -18.21
N ASN A 123 -12.59 7.62 -17.06
CA ASN A 123 -11.84 8.85 -16.93
C ASN A 123 -10.43 8.47 -16.40
N ILE A 124 -9.46 8.34 -17.31
CA ILE A 124 -8.11 7.87 -16.97
C ILE A 124 -7.31 9.05 -16.43
N LEU A 125 -6.87 8.93 -15.18
CA LEU A 125 -6.05 9.91 -14.48
C LEU A 125 -4.56 9.69 -14.84
N PRO A 126 -3.72 10.73 -14.89
CA PRO A 126 -2.31 10.58 -15.22
C PRO A 126 -1.59 9.70 -14.18
N GLU A 127 -0.55 8.97 -14.61
CA GLU A 127 0.27 8.11 -13.75
C GLU A 127 1.04 8.93 -12.71
N THR A 128 1.58 10.06 -13.12
CA THR A 128 2.23 11.04 -12.23
C THR A 128 1.23 12.09 -11.79
N ASP A 129 1.38 12.57 -10.55
CA ASP A 129 0.53 13.63 -9.97
C ASP A 129 -0.98 13.29 -9.92
N THR A 130 -1.31 11.98 -9.91
CA THR A 130 -2.70 11.48 -9.81
C THR A 130 -3.47 12.16 -8.68
N ARG A 131 -2.84 12.28 -7.49
CA ARG A 131 -3.46 12.88 -6.32
C ARG A 131 -3.79 14.35 -6.54
N ASP A 132 -2.87 15.13 -7.08
CA ASP A 132 -3.08 16.56 -7.36
C ASP A 132 -4.19 16.76 -8.38
N ARG A 133 -4.25 15.90 -9.39
CA ARG A 133 -5.33 15.89 -10.38
C ARG A 133 -6.69 15.63 -9.74
N ILE A 134 -6.78 14.64 -8.84
CA ILE A 134 -8.02 14.35 -8.09
C ILE A 134 -8.44 15.54 -7.25
N VAL A 135 -7.51 16.16 -6.49
CA VAL A 135 -7.81 17.33 -5.66
C VAL A 135 -8.33 18.49 -6.52
N ILE A 136 -7.71 18.73 -7.68
CA ILE A 136 -8.19 19.75 -8.63
C ILE A 136 -9.61 19.42 -9.13
N MET A 137 -9.90 18.17 -9.49
CA MET A 137 -11.23 17.75 -9.93
C MET A 137 -12.27 17.96 -8.82
N LEU A 138 -11.96 17.55 -7.58
CA LEU A 138 -12.86 17.70 -6.44
C LEU A 138 -13.10 19.16 -6.04
N ALA A 139 -12.13 20.05 -6.25
CA ALA A 139 -12.24 21.47 -5.95
C ALA A 139 -12.80 22.32 -7.12
N GLY A 140 -12.79 21.80 -8.34
CA GLY A 140 -13.04 22.58 -9.57
C GLY A 140 -14.51 22.94 -9.83
N GLY A 141 -15.47 22.29 -9.17
CA GLY A 141 -16.89 22.51 -9.38
C GLY A 141 -17.43 21.96 -10.72
N ASP A 142 -16.64 21.21 -11.47
CA ASP A 142 -17.08 20.44 -12.63
C ASP A 142 -17.86 19.20 -12.18
N VAL A 143 -18.64 18.61 -13.08
CA VAL A 143 -19.36 17.35 -12.82
C VAL A 143 -18.34 16.25 -12.58
N LEU A 144 -18.43 15.60 -11.41
CA LEU A 144 -17.55 14.51 -11.02
C LEU A 144 -17.98 13.20 -11.70
N PRO A 145 -17.06 12.24 -11.92
CA PRO A 145 -17.42 10.88 -12.30
C PRO A 145 -18.31 10.25 -11.23
N ASP A 146 -19.10 9.22 -11.58
CA ASP A 146 -19.94 8.51 -10.60
C ASP A 146 -19.12 7.97 -9.42
N ALA A 147 -17.90 7.48 -9.70
CA ALA A 147 -17.00 7.03 -8.64
C ALA A 147 -15.52 7.14 -9.04
N PHE A 148 -14.67 7.17 -8.01
CA PHE A 148 -13.23 6.96 -8.11
C PHE A 148 -12.90 5.50 -7.83
N TRP A 149 -12.17 4.87 -8.77
CA TRP A 149 -11.80 3.46 -8.75
C TRP A 149 -10.29 3.30 -8.55
N GLY A 150 -9.85 2.62 -7.49
CA GLY A 150 -8.43 2.32 -7.27
C GLY A 150 -7.55 3.53 -6.91
N CYS A 151 -8.13 4.67 -6.53
CA CYS A 151 -7.38 5.91 -6.27
C CYS A 151 -6.68 5.95 -4.91
N SER A 152 -6.86 4.92 -4.06
CA SER A 152 -6.12 4.75 -2.78
C SER A 152 -6.25 5.91 -1.80
N PHE A 153 -7.45 6.45 -1.64
CA PHE A 153 -7.72 7.48 -0.63
C PHE A 153 -7.38 6.99 0.77
N ASN A 154 -6.63 7.78 1.53
CA ASN A 154 -6.32 7.48 2.92
C ASN A 154 -7.45 7.95 3.87
N THR A 155 -7.32 7.66 5.17
CA THR A 155 -8.33 8.03 6.18
C THR A 155 -8.58 9.53 6.25
N SER A 156 -7.56 10.36 6.08
CA SER A 156 -7.68 11.83 6.07
C SER A 156 -8.42 12.35 4.83
N ASP A 157 -8.19 11.72 3.67
CA ASP A 157 -8.93 12.05 2.45
C ASP A 157 -10.41 11.73 2.59
N LEU A 158 -10.72 10.51 3.06
CA LEU A 158 -12.09 10.00 3.16
C LEU A 158 -12.94 10.86 4.11
N ILE A 159 -12.40 11.21 5.29
CA ILE A 159 -13.13 12.08 6.23
C ILE A 159 -13.23 13.51 5.70
N THR A 160 -12.22 14.02 4.99
CA THR A 160 -12.25 15.39 4.45
C THR A 160 -13.26 15.52 3.33
N PHE A 161 -13.21 14.64 2.33
CA PHE A 161 -14.11 14.71 1.19
C PHE A 161 -15.54 14.28 1.56
N GLY A 162 -15.69 13.36 2.52
CA GLY A 162 -16.98 13.01 3.10
C GLY A 162 -17.63 14.18 3.84
N ALA A 163 -16.88 14.87 4.72
CA ALA A 163 -17.38 16.04 5.45
C ALA A 163 -17.73 17.23 4.52
N GLN A 164 -17.06 17.34 3.37
CA GLN A 164 -17.39 18.32 2.32
C GLN A 164 -18.61 17.91 1.48
N GLY A 165 -19.14 16.70 1.68
CA GLY A 165 -20.24 16.16 0.91
C GLY A 165 -19.87 15.80 -0.54
N LEU A 166 -18.58 15.66 -0.87
CA LEU A 166 -18.09 15.25 -2.19
C LEU A 166 -18.19 13.73 -2.38
N PHE A 167 -17.98 12.96 -1.32
CA PHE A 167 -18.25 11.53 -1.28
C PHE A 167 -19.52 11.24 -0.46
N ILE A 168 -20.36 10.33 -0.95
CA ILE A 168 -21.58 9.94 -0.25
C ILE A 168 -21.31 8.85 0.79
N PRO A 169 -22.06 8.82 1.92
CA PRO A 169 -22.02 7.72 2.88
C PRO A 169 -22.56 6.43 2.25
N LEU A 170 -21.83 5.33 2.43
CA LEU A 170 -22.09 4.05 1.75
C LEU A 170 -22.69 2.98 2.65
N GLN A 171 -22.72 3.12 3.98
CA GLN A 171 -23.08 2.04 4.92
C GLN A 171 -24.43 1.38 4.60
N ASP A 172 -25.49 2.17 4.39
CA ASP A 172 -26.81 1.63 4.08
C ASP A 172 -26.85 1.00 2.69
N LEU A 173 -26.21 1.66 1.72
CA LEU A 173 -26.11 1.15 0.34
C LEU A 173 -25.35 -0.18 0.28
N ILE A 174 -24.29 -0.34 1.08
CA ILE A 174 -23.52 -1.60 1.19
C ILE A 174 -24.45 -2.70 1.75
N GLN A 175 -25.18 -2.43 2.83
CA GLN A 175 -26.09 -3.43 3.43
C GLN A 175 -27.17 -3.88 2.44
N ASP A 176 -27.70 -2.98 1.64
CA ASP A 176 -28.76 -3.26 0.69
C ASP A 176 -28.30 -3.95 -0.60
N ASN A 177 -27.09 -3.61 -1.08
CA ASN A 177 -26.67 -3.93 -2.45
C ASN A 177 -25.46 -4.84 -2.54
N CYS A 178 -24.58 -4.90 -1.51
CA CYS A 178 -23.39 -5.74 -1.54
C CYS A 178 -23.65 -7.10 -0.89
N TYR A 179 -23.21 -8.16 -1.56
CA TYR A 179 -23.30 -9.54 -1.09
C TYR A 179 -21.90 -10.12 -0.82
N ASP A 180 -20.98 -9.96 -1.77
CA ASP A 180 -19.64 -10.54 -1.68
C ASP A 180 -18.68 -9.67 -0.86
N TYR A 181 -18.83 -8.35 -0.88
CA TYR A 181 -18.08 -7.46 0.01
C TYR A 181 -18.38 -7.71 1.50
N LEU A 182 -19.64 -8.01 1.84
CA LEU A 182 -19.99 -8.33 3.22
C LEU A 182 -19.40 -9.68 3.70
N LYS A 183 -19.18 -10.63 2.80
CA LYS A 183 -18.42 -11.86 3.13
C LYS A 183 -16.96 -11.57 3.49
N LEU A 184 -16.33 -10.54 2.86
CA LEU A 184 -15.02 -10.10 3.25
C LEU A 184 -14.98 -9.58 4.70
N TRP A 185 -15.99 -8.81 5.11
CA TRP A 185 -16.11 -8.35 6.50
C TRP A 185 -16.30 -9.46 7.51
N ASP A 186 -17.10 -10.48 7.14
CA ASP A 186 -17.30 -11.68 7.98
C ASP A 186 -16.01 -12.49 8.11
N ALA A 187 -15.24 -12.62 7.03
CA ALA A 187 -13.98 -13.34 7.01
C ALA A 187 -12.84 -12.55 7.71
N ASN A 188 -12.85 -11.23 7.60
CA ASN A 188 -11.84 -10.33 8.16
C ASN A 188 -12.49 -9.08 8.78
N PRO A 189 -12.87 -9.11 10.08
CA PRO A 189 -13.51 -7.98 10.75
C PRO A 189 -12.68 -6.69 10.77
N ALA A 190 -11.34 -6.79 10.61
CA ALA A 190 -10.47 -5.62 10.51
C ALA A 190 -10.75 -4.79 9.24
N GLN A 191 -11.21 -5.40 8.15
CA GLN A 191 -11.65 -4.70 6.94
C GLN A 191 -12.81 -3.74 7.23
N LYS A 192 -13.78 -4.19 8.02
CA LYS A 192 -14.91 -3.36 8.44
C LYS A 192 -14.46 -2.22 9.34
N ALA A 193 -13.61 -2.52 10.33
CA ALA A 193 -13.07 -1.51 11.24
C ALA A 193 -12.27 -0.42 10.50
N ALA A 194 -11.48 -0.83 9.50
CA ALA A 194 -10.70 0.08 8.67
C ALA A 194 -11.56 0.97 7.74
N ALA A 195 -12.72 0.48 7.30
CA ALA A 195 -13.61 1.22 6.40
C ALA A 195 -14.37 2.36 7.09
N ILE A 196 -14.58 2.28 8.42
CA ILE A 196 -15.40 3.23 9.17
C ILE A 196 -14.56 4.47 9.50
N SER A 197 -15.00 5.63 8.99
CA SER A 197 -14.42 6.93 9.34
C SER A 197 -14.84 7.38 10.76
N ALA A 198 -14.14 8.37 11.31
CA ALA A 198 -14.37 8.82 12.70
C ALA A 198 -15.77 9.41 12.96
N ASP A 199 -16.47 9.84 11.95
CA ASP A 199 -17.87 10.31 12.01
C ASP A 199 -18.90 9.16 11.95
N GLY A 200 -18.43 7.90 11.88
CA GLY A 200 -19.26 6.70 11.80
C GLY A 200 -19.70 6.34 10.39
N ASN A 201 -19.36 7.13 9.37
CA ASN A 201 -19.71 6.86 7.99
C ASN A 201 -18.63 6.01 7.29
N ILE A 202 -19.03 5.36 6.19
CA ILE A 202 -18.14 4.66 5.26
C ILE A 202 -18.19 5.43 3.93
N TYR A 203 -17.04 5.93 3.49
CA TYR A 203 -16.92 6.71 2.25
C TYR A 203 -16.21 5.96 1.13
N SER A 204 -15.73 4.75 1.40
CA SER A 204 -15.06 3.94 0.39
C SER A 204 -15.16 2.47 0.71
N LEU A 205 -15.18 1.62 -0.34
CA LEU A 205 -14.89 0.20 -0.18
C LEU A 205 -13.40 -0.01 0.04
N THR A 206 -13.06 -1.06 0.81
CA THR A 206 -11.68 -1.54 1.01
C THR A 206 -11.39 -2.68 0.03
N ALA A 207 -10.13 -3.03 -0.15
CA ALA A 207 -9.72 -4.27 -0.81
C ALA A 207 -8.75 -5.05 0.07
N GLU A 208 -8.69 -6.35 -0.14
CA GLU A 208 -7.71 -7.22 0.51
C GLU A 208 -6.74 -7.79 -0.52
N SER A 209 -5.44 -7.73 -0.19
CA SER A 209 -4.38 -8.33 -0.97
C SER A 209 -3.56 -9.26 -0.08
N LEU A 210 -3.69 -10.57 -0.26
CA LEU A 210 -2.97 -11.58 0.51
C LEU A 210 -1.53 -11.70 0.02
N ASN A 211 -0.63 -10.91 0.60
CA ASN A 211 0.80 -10.95 0.30
C ASN A 211 1.63 -10.80 1.58
N GLU A 212 1.86 -11.93 2.27
CA GLU A 212 2.61 -11.96 3.53
C GLU A 212 4.07 -11.50 3.40
N ALA A 213 4.69 -11.68 2.20
CA ALA A 213 6.04 -11.18 2.01
C ALA A 213 6.11 -9.65 2.04
N ASN A 214 5.03 -8.96 1.69
CA ASN A 214 4.96 -7.51 1.80
C ASN A 214 4.82 -7.03 3.24
N GLN A 215 4.30 -7.85 4.13
CA GLN A 215 4.20 -7.52 5.56
C GLN A 215 5.57 -7.45 6.26
N VAL A 216 6.60 -8.09 5.70
CA VAL A 216 7.99 -8.07 6.18
C VAL A 216 8.95 -7.61 5.07
N ALA A 217 8.56 -6.57 4.36
CA ALA A 217 9.22 -6.17 3.12
C ALA A 217 10.55 -5.42 3.30
N GLN A 218 10.86 -4.96 4.50
CA GLN A 218 12.10 -4.23 4.78
C GLN A 218 13.29 -5.18 4.81
N ARG A 219 13.81 -5.53 3.62
CA ARG A 219 14.88 -6.51 3.42
C ARG A 219 16.21 -5.86 3.17
N PHE A 220 17.26 -6.66 3.30
CA PHE A 220 18.62 -6.25 3.03
C PHE A 220 19.32 -7.26 2.12
N TRP A 221 19.99 -6.79 1.07
CA TRP A 221 20.59 -7.59 0.04
C TRP A 221 22.09 -7.50 0.09
N VAL A 222 22.76 -8.65 -0.02
CA VAL A 222 24.22 -8.76 -0.02
C VAL A 222 24.67 -9.49 -1.30
N TYR A 223 25.70 -8.97 -1.93
CA TYR A 223 26.30 -9.57 -3.11
C TYR A 223 27.10 -10.80 -2.70
N GLN A 224 26.56 -12.01 -2.96
CA GLN A 224 27.12 -13.28 -2.51
C GLN A 224 28.55 -13.53 -2.98
N PRO A 225 28.92 -13.21 -4.27
CA PRO A 225 30.30 -13.44 -4.71
C PRO A 225 31.36 -12.68 -3.90
N PHE A 226 31.02 -11.53 -3.28
CA PHE A 226 31.97 -10.82 -2.41
C PHE A 226 32.14 -11.54 -1.06
N LEU A 227 31.09 -12.12 -0.49
CA LEU A 227 31.22 -12.98 0.69
C LEU A 227 32.13 -14.17 0.40
N ASP A 228 31.92 -14.83 -0.75
CA ASP A 228 32.69 -16.01 -1.18
C ASP A 228 34.16 -15.64 -1.40
N ALA A 229 34.44 -14.51 -2.08
CA ALA A 229 35.81 -14.03 -2.33
C ALA A 229 36.55 -13.66 -1.04
N LEU A 230 35.82 -13.15 -0.03
CA LEU A 230 36.36 -12.81 1.28
C LEU A 230 36.44 -14.03 2.23
N GLY A 231 35.87 -15.19 1.86
CA GLY A 231 35.76 -16.37 2.71
C GLY A 231 34.85 -16.18 3.91
N MET A 232 33.86 -15.29 3.80
CA MET A 232 32.93 -14.93 4.88
C MET A 232 31.59 -15.62 4.69
N LYS A 233 30.92 -15.90 5.80
CA LYS A 233 29.51 -16.33 5.80
C LYS A 233 28.60 -15.11 5.76
N MET A 234 27.31 -15.35 5.44
CA MET A 234 26.27 -14.33 5.54
C MET A 234 26.23 -13.76 6.97
N PRO A 235 26.35 -12.43 7.14
CA PRO A 235 26.33 -11.80 8.47
C PRO A 235 25.00 -12.01 9.19
N THR A 236 25.09 -12.22 10.50
CA THR A 236 23.95 -12.37 11.41
C THR A 236 23.95 -11.33 12.55
N THR A 237 25.07 -10.65 12.74
CA THR A 237 25.24 -9.59 13.76
C THR A 237 25.71 -8.30 13.11
N THR A 238 25.50 -7.18 13.80
CA THR A 238 26.03 -5.87 13.37
C THR A 238 27.56 -5.87 13.24
N ASP A 239 28.29 -6.62 14.08
CA ASP A 239 29.73 -6.72 14.01
C ASP A 239 30.20 -7.55 12.81
N GLU A 240 29.54 -8.68 12.52
CA GLU A 240 29.85 -9.48 11.33
C GLU A 240 29.58 -8.70 10.05
N TYR A 241 28.50 -7.94 10.01
CA TYR A 241 28.19 -7.07 8.87
C TYR A 241 29.25 -5.95 8.72
N TYR A 242 29.64 -5.32 9.81
CA TYR A 242 30.73 -4.34 9.80
C TYR A 242 32.03 -4.94 9.23
N GLN A 243 32.44 -6.16 9.67
CA GLN A 243 33.62 -6.84 9.16
C GLN A 243 33.51 -7.15 7.65
N PHE A 244 32.32 -7.51 7.18
CA PHE A 244 32.06 -7.68 5.74
C PHE A 244 32.33 -6.39 4.96
N LEU A 245 31.75 -5.27 5.42
CA LEU A 245 31.95 -3.97 4.75
C LEU A 245 33.42 -3.54 4.73
N VAL A 246 34.16 -3.75 5.83
CA VAL A 246 35.61 -3.51 5.90
C VAL A 246 36.34 -4.40 4.91
N GLY A 247 35.98 -5.69 4.84
CA GLY A 247 36.56 -6.63 3.87
C GLY A 247 36.35 -6.19 2.44
N VAL A 248 35.13 -5.76 2.09
CA VAL A 248 34.80 -5.23 0.75
C VAL A 248 35.69 -4.03 0.42
N LYS A 249 35.75 -3.05 1.31
CA LYS A 249 36.53 -1.83 1.08
C LYS A 249 38.05 -2.05 0.94
N THR A 250 38.61 -3.08 1.61
CA THR A 250 40.07 -3.16 1.80
C THR A 250 40.72 -4.33 1.06
N LYS A 251 39.96 -5.28 0.50
CA LYS A 251 40.51 -6.53 -0.02
C LYS A 251 40.23 -6.79 -1.50
N ASP A 252 39.69 -5.85 -2.24
CA ASP A 252 39.41 -5.96 -3.68
C ASP A 252 38.73 -7.33 -4.04
N PRO A 253 37.48 -7.58 -3.56
CA PRO A 253 36.83 -8.87 -3.74
C PRO A 253 36.43 -9.15 -5.21
N ASN A 254 36.32 -8.14 -6.06
CA ASN A 254 36.10 -8.31 -7.50
C ASN A 254 37.42 -8.59 -8.27
N LYS A 255 38.59 -8.40 -7.63
CA LYS A 255 39.93 -8.68 -8.14
C LYS A 255 40.29 -7.92 -9.40
N ASN A 256 39.75 -6.71 -9.57
CA ASN A 256 40.06 -5.87 -10.73
C ASN A 256 41.28 -4.95 -10.52
N GLY A 257 41.87 -4.96 -9.32
CA GLY A 257 43.04 -4.15 -8.94
C GLY A 257 42.73 -2.68 -8.68
N LYS A 258 41.45 -2.31 -8.49
CA LYS A 258 41.01 -0.94 -8.20
C LYS A 258 40.34 -0.94 -6.84
N ALA A 259 40.31 0.24 -6.20
CA ALA A 259 39.54 0.45 -4.97
C ALA A 259 38.22 1.15 -5.35
N ASP A 260 37.36 0.45 -6.08
CA ASP A 260 36.11 0.98 -6.63
C ASP A 260 34.85 0.30 -6.06
N GLU A 261 35.02 -0.64 -5.14
CA GLU A 261 33.88 -1.27 -4.49
C GLU A 261 33.13 -0.29 -3.57
N ILE A 262 31.82 -0.41 -3.60
CA ILE A 262 30.88 0.31 -2.77
C ILE A 262 30.30 -0.66 -1.73
N PRO A 263 30.79 -0.63 -0.46
CA PRO A 263 30.36 -1.60 0.55
C PRO A 263 28.88 -1.53 0.86
N LEU A 264 28.33 -0.31 0.99
CA LEU A 264 26.90 -0.06 1.28
C LEU A 264 26.42 1.16 0.52
N ILE A 265 25.35 0.97 -0.24
CA ILE A 265 24.64 2.06 -0.95
C ILE A 265 23.13 1.80 -0.94
N THR A 266 22.36 2.84 -1.07
CA THR A 266 20.92 2.81 -1.32
C THR A 266 20.49 4.00 -2.15
N ASN A 267 19.20 4.06 -2.47
CA ASN A 267 18.55 5.21 -3.07
C ASN A 267 17.42 5.71 -2.15
N ARG A 268 16.84 6.86 -2.46
CA ARG A 268 15.89 7.52 -1.56
C ARG A 268 14.42 7.28 -1.89
N ASP A 269 14.10 6.70 -3.05
CA ASP A 269 12.77 6.77 -3.68
C ASP A 269 12.15 5.42 -4.04
N THR A 270 12.80 4.29 -3.76
CA THR A 270 12.23 2.97 -4.02
C THR A 270 11.62 2.31 -2.78
N TRP A 271 10.92 1.22 -3.02
CA TRP A 271 10.22 0.46 -2.00
C TRP A 271 11.18 -0.10 -0.93
N PHE A 272 11.04 0.36 0.32
CA PHE A 272 11.89 0.01 1.47
C PHE A 272 13.39 0.28 1.28
N SER A 273 13.73 1.38 0.61
CA SER A 273 15.11 1.80 0.38
C SER A 273 15.72 2.69 1.48
N ALA A 274 14.94 3.14 2.46
CA ALA A 274 15.45 3.98 3.53
C ALA A 274 16.59 3.31 4.28
N ILE A 275 17.74 4.01 4.41
CA ILE A 275 18.96 3.43 5.02
C ILE A 275 18.75 3.06 6.49
N ASP A 276 18.00 3.88 7.23
CA ASP A 276 17.64 3.60 8.61
C ASP A 276 16.58 2.50 8.76
N GLY A 277 15.85 2.21 7.70
CA GLY A 277 14.79 1.22 7.70
C GLY A 277 15.26 -0.14 8.26
N PHE A 278 16.27 -0.71 7.66
CA PHE A 278 16.84 -1.99 8.11
C PHE A 278 17.91 -1.79 9.20
N LEU A 279 18.83 -0.83 9.03
CA LEU A 279 20.02 -0.71 9.89
C LEU A 279 19.71 -0.23 11.30
N MET A 280 18.54 0.34 11.56
CA MET A 280 18.08 0.73 12.88
C MET A 280 17.45 -0.43 13.66
N GLN A 281 16.89 -1.45 12.98
CA GLN A 281 16.18 -2.58 13.61
C GLN A 281 16.99 -3.32 14.68
N PRO A 282 18.32 -3.51 14.55
CA PRO A 282 19.14 -4.15 15.60
C PRO A 282 19.23 -3.35 16.90
N PHE A 283 18.77 -2.11 16.90
CA PHE A 283 18.81 -1.21 18.07
C PHE A 283 17.43 -0.92 18.61
N ILE A 284 16.48 -0.57 17.71
CA ILE A 284 15.09 -0.28 18.05
C ILE A 284 14.23 -0.46 16.79
N TYR A 285 12.98 -0.90 16.97
CA TYR A 285 12.01 -1.01 15.87
C TYR A 285 11.90 0.30 15.08
N ASN A 286 11.89 0.18 13.76
CA ASN A 286 11.82 1.31 12.85
C ASN A 286 10.93 1.01 11.65
N HIS A 287 9.85 1.77 11.53
CA HIS A 287 8.96 1.73 10.37
C HIS A 287 9.28 2.90 9.42
N THR A 288 10.09 2.65 8.42
CA THR A 288 10.41 3.63 7.37
C THR A 288 10.54 2.94 6.02
N THR A 289 9.81 3.40 5.01
CA THR A 289 9.81 2.79 3.67
C THR A 289 10.85 3.43 2.74
N ASN A 290 10.75 4.72 2.51
CA ASN A 290 11.72 5.53 1.76
C ASN A 290 11.60 7.00 2.18
N TYR A 291 12.46 7.88 1.65
CA TYR A 291 12.47 9.30 1.99
C TYR A 291 11.69 10.20 1.02
N ALA A 292 11.31 9.69 -0.15
CA ALA A 292 10.56 10.44 -1.16
C ALA A 292 9.05 10.37 -0.96
N SER A 293 8.56 9.32 -0.30
CA SER A 293 7.15 9.11 0.00
C SER A 293 6.83 9.64 1.40
N THR A 294 5.91 10.56 1.50
CA THR A 294 5.21 10.80 2.76
C THR A 294 4.38 9.55 3.05
N ASP A 295 4.62 8.87 4.16
CA ASP A 295 3.64 7.89 4.66
C ASP A 295 2.34 8.66 4.89
N ALA A 296 1.39 8.49 3.97
CA ALA A 296 0.13 9.23 3.96
C ALA A 296 -0.68 9.08 5.26
N ASN A 297 -0.35 8.07 6.06
CA ASN A 297 -0.97 7.82 7.37
C ASN A 297 -0.15 8.39 8.54
N GLY A 298 1.01 9.00 8.28
CA GLY A 298 1.81 9.69 9.30
C GLY A 298 2.44 8.80 10.37
N ARG A 299 2.57 7.48 10.12
CA ARG A 299 3.04 6.50 11.13
C ARG A 299 4.53 6.16 11.04
N ARG A 300 5.31 6.90 10.24
CA ARG A 300 6.76 6.67 10.14
C ARG A 300 7.42 6.68 11.52
N ARG A 301 8.16 5.60 11.82
CA ARG A 301 8.90 5.41 13.08
C ARG A 301 8.01 5.40 14.33
N MET A 302 6.70 5.13 14.18
CA MET A 302 5.78 4.94 15.30
C MET A 302 5.69 3.46 15.67
N LEU A 303 5.36 3.21 16.93
CA LEU A 303 5.16 1.88 17.50
C LEU A 303 4.09 1.91 18.60
N ILE A 304 3.57 0.74 18.94
CA ILE A 304 2.70 0.56 20.10
C ILE A 304 3.55 -0.03 21.23
N THR A 305 3.55 0.62 22.39
CA THR A 305 4.20 0.13 23.61
C THR A 305 3.43 -1.07 24.21
N PRO A 306 4.04 -1.89 25.09
CA PRO A 306 3.35 -3.03 25.69
C PRO A 306 2.07 -2.69 26.44
N ASP A 307 1.92 -1.47 26.95
CA ASP A 307 0.72 -0.96 27.63
C ASP A 307 -0.29 -0.30 26.68
N GLY A 308 -0.08 -0.42 25.36
CA GLY A 308 -1.03 0.06 24.33
C GLY A 308 -0.94 1.55 24.02
N LYS A 309 0.19 2.18 24.34
CA LYS A 309 0.42 3.58 23.99
C LYS A 309 1.15 3.70 22.66
N ILE A 310 0.73 4.68 21.85
CA ILE A 310 1.50 5.08 20.66
C ILE A 310 2.70 5.89 21.10
N ASP A 311 3.85 5.50 20.60
CA ASP A 311 5.14 6.15 20.86
C ASP A 311 5.98 6.18 19.57
N VAL A 312 7.15 6.80 19.62
CA VAL A 312 8.08 6.93 18.51
C VAL A 312 9.46 6.41 18.88
N SER A 313 10.19 5.90 17.89
CA SER A 313 11.55 5.39 18.10
C SER A 313 12.61 6.49 18.10
N TYR A 314 12.42 7.56 17.33
CA TYR A 314 13.46 8.53 17.00
C TYR A 314 13.90 9.49 18.13
N ASN A 315 13.26 9.46 19.29
CA ASN A 315 13.68 10.22 20.49
C ASN A 315 14.24 9.33 21.61
N LYS A 316 14.50 8.03 21.32
CA LYS A 316 14.96 7.05 22.32
C LYS A 316 16.49 6.93 22.34
N PRO A 317 17.09 6.55 23.49
CA PRO A 317 18.53 6.28 23.56
C PRO A 317 19.01 5.21 22.58
N GLU A 318 18.18 4.19 22.32
CA GLU A 318 18.48 3.12 21.38
C GLU A 318 18.58 3.63 19.93
N TRP A 319 17.79 4.64 19.56
CA TRP A 319 17.90 5.32 18.29
C TRP A 319 19.25 6.03 18.16
N ARG A 320 19.69 6.70 19.21
CA ARG A 320 21.03 7.32 19.27
C ARG A 320 22.15 6.30 19.10
N ASP A 321 22.02 5.10 19.72
CA ASP A 321 22.99 4.01 19.55
C ASP A 321 23.09 3.59 18.07
N GLY A 322 21.95 3.42 17.40
CA GLY A 322 21.88 3.13 15.97
C GLY A 322 22.51 4.21 15.10
N LEU A 323 22.24 5.49 15.39
CA LEU A 323 22.87 6.62 14.69
C LEU A 323 24.38 6.62 14.87
N THR A 324 24.86 6.32 16.09
CA THR A 324 26.30 6.21 16.39
C THR A 324 26.95 5.13 15.54
N TRP A 325 26.31 3.98 15.42
CA TRP A 325 26.81 2.89 14.58
C TRP A 325 26.80 3.25 13.09
N MET A 326 25.73 3.85 12.57
CA MET A 326 25.66 4.30 11.17
C MET A 326 26.68 5.41 10.88
N ASN A 327 26.91 6.35 11.81
CA ASN A 327 27.96 7.36 11.68
C ASN A 327 29.36 6.71 11.58
N LYS A 328 29.63 5.66 12.35
CA LYS A 328 30.87 4.88 12.23
C LYS A 328 31.01 4.29 10.83
N LEU A 329 29.97 3.68 10.27
CA LEU A 329 29.99 3.14 8.90
C LEU A 329 30.28 4.24 7.87
N TYR A 330 29.66 5.40 8.01
CA TYR A 330 29.85 6.52 7.10
C TYR A 330 31.26 7.12 7.23
N SER A 331 31.71 7.42 8.44
CA SER A 331 32.99 8.07 8.71
C SER A 331 34.20 7.21 8.28
N GLU A 332 34.04 5.89 8.32
CA GLU A 332 35.03 4.94 7.82
C GLU A 332 34.90 4.68 6.31
N GLY A 333 33.98 5.37 5.62
CA GLY A 333 33.73 5.23 4.17
C GLY A 333 33.21 3.83 3.78
N LEU A 334 32.47 3.19 4.69
CA LEU A 334 31.79 1.90 4.46
C LEU A 334 30.35 2.12 3.93
N MET A 335 29.80 3.32 4.07
CA MET A 335 28.53 3.76 3.53
C MET A 335 28.78 4.87 2.52
N SER A 336 28.19 4.76 1.33
CA SER A 336 28.29 5.76 0.28
C SER A 336 27.61 7.07 0.68
N SER A 337 28.23 8.21 0.34
CA SER A 337 27.61 9.53 0.52
C SER A 337 26.36 9.73 -0.37
N GLU A 338 26.22 8.96 -1.43
CA GLU A 338 25.09 9.03 -2.36
C GLU A 338 23.79 8.42 -1.80
N CYS A 339 23.85 7.71 -0.66
CA CYS A 339 22.68 7.10 -0.03
C CYS A 339 21.51 8.08 0.22
N PHE A 340 21.81 9.38 0.34
CA PHE A 340 20.82 10.42 0.62
C PHE A 340 20.32 11.18 -0.62
N THR A 341 20.89 10.93 -1.80
CA THR A 341 20.63 11.72 -3.01
C THR A 341 20.32 10.88 -4.24
N LEU A 342 20.77 9.63 -4.26
CA LEU A 342 20.62 8.73 -5.40
C LEU A 342 19.16 8.36 -5.64
N ASP A 343 18.75 8.28 -6.90
CA ASP A 343 17.46 7.76 -7.33
C ASP A 343 17.54 6.29 -7.78
N ARG A 344 16.40 5.69 -8.13
CA ARG A 344 16.30 4.32 -8.64
C ARG A 344 17.24 4.06 -9.82
N ASN A 345 17.25 4.97 -10.79
CA ASN A 345 18.01 4.76 -12.04
C ASN A 345 19.52 4.84 -11.78
N GLY A 346 19.94 5.75 -10.92
CA GLY A 346 21.33 5.85 -10.48
C GLY A 346 21.79 4.58 -9.77
N LEU A 347 21.02 4.05 -8.81
CA LEU A 347 21.34 2.81 -8.12
C LEU A 347 21.42 1.62 -9.10
N ARG A 348 20.43 1.50 -10.00
CA ARG A 348 20.40 0.43 -11.00
C ARG A 348 21.61 0.50 -11.94
N SER A 349 22.03 1.68 -12.34
CA SER A 349 23.21 1.88 -13.18
C SER A 349 24.51 1.42 -12.50
N LEU A 350 24.63 1.60 -11.18
CA LEU A 350 25.77 1.12 -10.40
C LEU A 350 25.75 -0.40 -10.23
N VAL A 351 24.58 -1.00 -10.02
CA VAL A 351 24.43 -2.44 -9.86
C VAL A 351 24.64 -3.18 -11.18
N GLU A 352 24.11 -2.64 -12.27
CA GLU A 352 24.18 -3.24 -13.63
C GLU A 352 25.40 -2.76 -14.43
N ILE A 353 26.41 -2.20 -13.77
CA ILE A 353 27.63 -1.74 -14.43
C ILE A 353 28.25 -2.85 -15.29
N GLU A 354 28.69 -2.51 -16.49
CA GLU A 354 29.42 -3.44 -17.35
C GLU A 354 30.77 -3.82 -16.73
N GLY A 355 31.11 -5.09 -16.77
CA GLY A 355 32.35 -5.63 -16.22
C GLY A 355 32.23 -6.08 -14.77
N ASP A 356 33.21 -5.72 -13.95
CA ASP A 356 33.30 -6.21 -12.58
C ASP A 356 32.29 -5.53 -11.66
N PRO A 357 31.53 -6.31 -10.85
CA PRO A 357 30.56 -5.75 -9.92
C PRO A 357 31.24 -4.91 -8.83
N ILE A 358 30.61 -3.81 -8.45
CA ILE A 358 31.18 -2.91 -7.44
C ILE A 358 30.27 -2.76 -6.20
N VAL A 359 28.97 -3.04 -6.28
CA VAL A 359 28.03 -2.82 -5.18
C VAL A 359 27.89 -4.07 -4.32
N ALA A 360 28.23 -3.97 -3.03
CA ALA A 360 28.24 -5.10 -2.11
C ALA A 360 26.95 -5.31 -1.33
N SER A 361 26.27 -4.24 -0.91
CA SER A 361 25.05 -4.38 -0.11
C SER A 361 24.07 -3.22 -0.28
N ILE A 362 22.75 -3.55 -0.20
CA ILE A 362 21.65 -2.65 -0.54
C ILE A 362 20.43 -2.96 0.36
N PRO A 363 19.89 -2.00 1.15
CA PRO A 363 18.55 -2.11 1.72
C PRO A 363 17.49 -1.87 0.65
N ASN A 364 16.57 -2.82 0.48
CA ASN A 364 15.45 -2.66 -0.46
C ASN A 364 14.39 -3.76 -0.28
N GLY A 365 13.14 -3.47 -0.64
CA GLY A 365 12.02 -4.41 -0.56
C GLY A 365 12.15 -5.62 -1.49
N GLY A 366 12.75 -5.45 -2.67
CA GLY A 366 12.96 -6.52 -3.63
C GLY A 366 14.03 -6.17 -4.66
N TYR A 367 14.71 -7.17 -5.22
CA TYR A 367 15.80 -6.95 -6.18
C TYR A 367 15.33 -6.22 -7.45
N HIS A 368 14.06 -6.33 -7.82
CA HIS A 368 13.49 -5.65 -9.00
C HIS A 368 13.55 -4.12 -8.91
N GLU A 369 13.81 -3.58 -7.72
CA GLU A 369 14.00 -2.15 -7.52
C GLU A 369 15.40 -1.67 -7.94
N PHE A 370 16.42 -2.52 -7.80
CA PHE A 370 17.81 -2.14 -8.06
C PHE A 370 18.51 -2.96 -9.15
N ALA A 371 17.96 -4.13 -9.54
CA ALA A 371 18.52 -4.98 -10.57
C ALA A 371 17.50 -5.32 -11.66
N ASN A 372 17.98 -5.70 -12.83
CA ASN A 372 17.16 -6.16 -13.95
C ASN A 372 16.54 -7.52 -13.62
N THR A 373 15.22 -7.64 -13.76
CA THR A 373 14.46 -8.85 -13.40
C THR A 373 14.77 -10.08 -14.25
N THR A 374 15.41 -9.90 -15.40
CA THR A 374 15.88 -10.99 -16.29
C THR A 374 17.41 -11.06 -16.38
N GLY A 375 18.13 -10.12 -15.72
CA GLY A 375 19.58 -10.01 -15.77
C GLY A 375 20.29 -11.01 -14.86
N GLN A 376 21.59 -11.17 -15.06
CA GLN A 376 22.46 -12.05 -14.26
C GLN A 376 22.61 -11.50 -12.82
N ARG A 377 22.72 -10.18 -12.64
CA ARG A 377 22.99 -9.55 -11.34
C ARG A 377 21.99 -9.94 -10.26
N ARG A 378 20.68 -10.05 -10.59
CA ARG A 378 19.66 -10.49 -9.63
C ARG A 378 19.94 -11.86 -9.01
N THR A 379 20.63 -12.74 -9.74
CA THR A 379 20.94 -14.10 -9.29
C THR A 379 22.12 -14.16 -8.33
N GLU A 380 22.83 -13.07 -8.15
CA GLU A 380 24.05 -12.98 -7.33
C GLU A 380 23.80 -12.32 -5.97
N TYR A 381 22.68 -11.59 -5.79
CA TYR A 381 22.29 -11.03 -4.50
C TYR A 381 21.52 -12.04 -3.66
N ARG A 382 21.76 -12.00 -2.34
CA ARG A 382 21.07 -12.81 -1.33
C ARG A 382 20.48 -11.92 -0.25
N ILE A 383 19.35 -12.33 0.31
CA ILE A 383 18.72 -11.63 1.43
C ILE A 383 19.49 -11.96 2.71
N MET A 384 19.98 -10.93 3.39
CA MET A 384 20.60 -11.04 4.72
C MET A 384 19.50 -11.15 5.78
N PRO A 385 19.65 -12.02 6.81
CA PRO A 385 18.70 -12.09 7.91
C PRO A 385 18.68 -10.80 8.74
N PRO A 386 17.63 -10.55 9.53
CA PRO A 386 17.65 -9.50 10.55
C PRO A 386 18.87 -9.64 11.44
N LEU A 387 19.64 -8.56 11.59
CA LEU A 387 20.88 -8.58 12.38
C LEU A 387 20.59 -8.57 13.89
N ILE A 388 21.41 -9.28 14.64
CA ILE A 388 21.47 -9.18 16.10
C ILE A 388 22.29 -7.93 16.45
N GLY A 389 21.69 -7.00 17.19
CA GLY A 389 22.37 -5.80 17.68
C GLY A 389 23.25 -6.04 18.91
N PRO A 390 24.01 -5.01 19.34
CA PRO A 390 24.94 -5.13 20.47
C PRO A 390 24.27 -5.49 21.81
N LYS A 391 22.98 -5.21 21.95
CA LYS A 391 22.18 -5.52 23.15
C LYS A 391 21.33 -6.79 22.98
N GLY A 392 21.55 -7.57 21.91
CA GLY A 392 20.82 -8.80 21.61
C GLY A 392 19.46 -8.59 20.97
N VAL A 393 19.11 -7.37 20.57
CA VAL A 393 17.87 -7.08 19.82
C VAL A 393 17.99 -7.68 18.43
N GLN A 394 16.99 -8.47 18.03
CA GLN A 394 16.84 -9.02 16.69
C GLN A 394 15.37 -8.93 16.30
N GLU A 395 15.00 -7.85 15.64
CA GLU A 395 13.64 -7.58 15.20
C GLU A 395 13.64 -7.15 13.74
N CYS A 396 12.49 -7.24 13.09
CA CYS A 396 12.31 -6.71 11.75
C CYS A 396 10.98 -5.97 11.64
N PHE A 397 10.88 -5.13 10.62
CA PHE A 397 9.64 -4.50 10.22
C PHE A 397 8.54 -5.55 10.02
N TYR A 398 7.36 -5.25 10.54
CA TYR A 398 6.14 -6.01 10.30
C TYR A 398 4.94 -5.07 10.24
N ASP A 399 4.16 -5.16 9.18
CA ASP A 399 2.89 -4.45 9.04
C ASP A 399 1.77 -5.46 8.80
N GLU A 400 1.11 -5.87 9.88
CA GLU A 400 0.02 -6.85 9.87
C GLU A 400 -1.17 -6.40 9.00
N TYR A 401 -1.38 -5.09 8.92
CA TYR A 401 -2.56 -4.50 8.24
C TYR A 401 -2.25 -3.94 6.85
N SER A 402 -1.05 -4.19 6.30
CA SER A 402 -0.68 -3.76 4.95
C SER A 402 -1.51 -4.45 3.85
N ASN A 403 -2.20 -5.53 4.18
CA ASN A 403 -3.13 -6.21 3.29
C ASN A 403 -4.49 -5.52 3.18
N ILE A 404 -4.83 -4.58 4.08
CA ILE A 404 -6.07 -3.79 4.04
C ILE A 404 -5.82 -2.50 3.26
N ASN A 405 -6.43 -2.41 2.09
CA ASN A 405 -6.26 -1.27 1.19
C ASN A 405 -7.50 -0.39 1.22
N LEU A 406 -7.36 0.86 1.67
CA LEU A 406 -8.43 1.86 1.68
C LEU A 406 -8.62 2.56 0.33
N GLY A 407 -9.73 3.29 0.19
CA GLY A 407 -9.96 4.20 -0.92
C GLY A 407 -10.07 3.50 -2.27
N ARG A 408 -10.60 2.27 -2.31
CA ARG A 408 -10.65 1.48 -3.54
C ARG A 408 -11.86 1.76 -4.41
N LEU A 409 -12.97 2.17 -3.82
CA LEU A 409 -14.11 2.74 -4.52
C LEU A 409 -14.77 3.80 -3.65
N SER A 410 -14.79 5.05 -4.10
CA SER A 410 -15.53 6.14 -3.46
C SER A 410 -16.54 6.72 -4.44
N ILE A 411 -17.81 6.74 -4.07
CA ILE A 411 -18.92 7.25 -4.91
C ILE A 411 -19.09 8.74 -4.65
N THR A 412 -19.20 9.52 -5.70
CA THR A 412 -19.33 10.97 -5.61
C THR A 412 -20.78 11.39 -5.39
N ASN A 413 -21.01 12.62 -4.95
CA ASN A 413 -22.34 13.22 -4.79
C ASN A 413 -23.04 13.52 -6.12
N ASP A 414 -22.30 13.54 -7.23
CA ASP A 414 -22.87 13.71 -8.58
C ASP A 414 -23.50 12.43 -9.12
N CYS A 415 -23.11 11.27 -8.57
CA CYS A 415 -23.66 9.98 -8.96
C CYS A 415 -25.17 9.89 -8.69
N LYS A 416 -25.96 9.64 -9.72
CA LYS A 416 -27.42 9.46 -9.66
C LYS A 416 -27.85 7.99 -9.62
N ILE A 417 -26.88 7.08 -9.73
CA ILE A 417 -27.09 5.63 -9.87
C ILE A 417 -26.18 4.81 -8.92
N PRO A 418 -26.05 5.20 -7.63
CA PRO A 418 -25.03 4.65 -6.73
C PRO A 418 -25.22 3.16 -6.41
N GLU A 419 -26.45 2.65 -6.44
CA GLU A 419 -26.71 1.22 -6.20
C GLU A 419 -26.18 0.36 -7.36
N ILE A 420 -26.22 0.86 -8.61
CA ILE A 420 -25.65 0.18 -9.78
C ILE A 420 -24.13 0.14 -9.64
N VAL A 421 -23.51 1.27 -9.29
CA VAL A 421 -22.05 1.34 -9.08
C VAL A 421 -21.60 0.37 -8.00
N LEU A 422 -22.31 0.28 -6.87
CA LEU A 422 -21.99 -0.65 -5.80
C LEU A 422 -22.19 -2.10 -6.18
N LYS A 423 -23.30 -2.45 -6.85
CA LYS A 423 -23.51 -3.83 -7.32
C LYS A 423 -22.47 -4.26 -8.36
N TYR A 424 -22.07 -3.34 -9.24
CA TYR A 424 -20.98 -3.58 -10.18
C TYR A 424 -19.66 -3.85 -9.44
N ALA A 425 -19.34 -3.05 -8.42
CA ALA A 425 -18.14 -3.23 -7.62
C ALA A 425 -18.19 -4.47 -6.72
N ASP A 426 -19.36 -4.85 -6.20
CA ASP A 426 -19.52 -6.01 -5.32
C ASP A 426 -19.08 -7.32 -5.97
N TYR A 427 -19.35 -7.50 -7.27
CA TYR A 427 -18.93 -8.70 -7.99
C TYR A 427 -17.41 -8.87 -8.07
N TRP A 428 -16.63 -7.78 -7.97
CA TRP A 428 -15.18 -7.83 -7.95
C TRP A 428 -14.60 -8.48 -6.68
N TYR A 429 -15.41 -8.68 -5.65
CA TYR A 429 -15.05 -9.42 -4.44
C TYR A 429 -15.29 -10.93 -4.53
N THR A 430 -15.84 -11.41 -5.65
CA THR A 430 -15.94 -12.85 -5.91
C THR A 430 -14.57 -13.44 -6.25
N GLU A 431 -14.42 -14.74 -6.02
CA GLU A 431 -13.19 -15.46 -6.38
C GLU A 431 -12.94 -15.45 -7.90
N ASP A 432 -14.01 -15.56 -8.70
CA ASP A 432 -13.91 -15.47 -10.17
C ASP A 432 -13.32 -14.13 -10.60
N MET A 433 -13.89 -13.02 -10.14
CA MET A 433 -13.39 -11.69 -10.52
C MET A 433 -12.04 -11.33 -9.91
N GLY A 434 -11.78 -11.68 -8.67
CA GLY A 434 -10.47 -11.50 -8.06
C GLY A 434 -9.37 -12.20 -8.86
N THR A 435 -9.65 -13.43 -9.31
CA THR A 435 -8.73 -14.20 -10.14
C THR A 435 -8.57 -13.61 -11.54
N ARG A 436 -9.69 -13.26 -12.21
CA ARG A 436 -9.64 -12.61 -13.54
C ARG A 436 -8.92 -11.27 -13.51
N ASN A 437 -9.19 -10.46 -12.50
CA ASN A 437 -8.56 -9.15 -12.36
C ASN A 437 -7.04 -9.24 -12.11
N ARG A 438 -6.57 -10.32 -11.55
CA ARG A 438 -5.15 -10.53 -11.25
C ARG A 438 -4.40 -11.28 -12.33
N TYR A 439 -5.05 -12.28 -12.97
CA TYR A 439 -4.38 -13.26 -13.84
C TYR A 439 -4.95 -13.31 -15.25
N GLY A 440 -6.09 -12.67 -15.52
CA GLY A 440 -6.75 -12.69 -16.83
C GLY A 440 -7.61 -13.94 -17.06
N VAL A 441 -7.64 -14.44 -18.29
CA VAL A 441 -8.52 -15.51 -18.77
C VAL A 441 -7.89 -16.89 -18.56
N LEU A 442 -8.63 -17.80 -17.93
CA LEU A 442 -8.19 -19.19 -17.72
C LEU A 442 -7.87 -19.87 -19.06
N CYS A 443 -6.82 -20.68 -19.07
CA CYS A 443 -6.26 -21.40 -20.22
C CYS A 443 -5.62 -20.53 -21.30
N ARG A 444 -5.71 -19.22 -21.19
CA ARG A 444 -5.00 -18.27 -22.08
C ARG A 444 -3.89 -17.52 -21.33
N ASP A 445 -4.23 -16.89 -20.22
CA ASP A 445 -3.34 -16.02 -19.46
C ASP A 445 -2.81 -16.70 -18.21
N TRP A 446 -3.54 -17.66 -17.70
CA TRP A 446 -3.15 -18.53 -16.59
C TRP A 446 -3.82 -19.92 -16.73
N SER A 447 -3.36 -20.92 -15.97
CA SER A 447 -3.93 -22.27 -15.98
C SER A 447 -3.99 -22.86 -14.58
N ILE A 448 -4.85 -23.86 -14.41
CA ILE A 448 -4.86 -24.72 -13.22
C ILE A 448 -3.74 -25.74 -13.42
N PRO A 449 -2.72 -25.79 -12.54
CA PRO A 449 -1.63 -26.74 -12.66
C PRO A 449 -2.12 -28.17 -12.39
N PRO A 450 -1.39 -29.21 -12.89
CA PRO A 450 -1.66 -30.59 -12.52
C PRO A 450 -1.63 -30.79 -10.99
N ALA A 451 -2.45 -31.73 -10.48
CA ALA A 451 -2.43 -32.09 -9.07
C ALA A 451 -1.01 -32.53 -8.64
N GLY A 452 -0.57 -32.08 -7.47
CA GLY A 452 0.78 -32.32 -6.96
C GLY A 452 1.84 -31.37 -7.49
N THR A 453 1.49 -30.35 -8.31
CA THR A 453 2.43 -29.29 -8.69
C THR A 453 2.73 -28.44 -7.44
N PRO A 454 4.01 -28.26 -7.05
CA PRO A 454 4.34 -27.53 -5.84
C PRO A 454 4.07 -26.03 -5.99
N ALA A 455 3.48 -25.42 -4.95
CA ALA A 455 3.33 -23.99 -4.84
C ALA A 455 4.58 -23.31 -4.28
N VAL A 456 4.73 -22.00 -4.52
CA VAL A 456 5.82 -21.18 -3.95
C VAL A 456 5.81 -21.24 -2.43
N GLU A 457 4.65 -21.20 -1.78
CA GLU A 457 4.49 -21.29 -0.33
C GLU A 457 4.58 -22.72 0.24
N GLY A 458 4.62 -23.71 -0.62
CA GLY A 458 4.52 -25.13 -0.28
C GLY A 458 3.10 -25.67 -0.45
N GLY A 459 2.96 -27.01 -0.47
CA GLY A 459 1.70 -27.65 -0.81
C GLY A 459 1.41 -27.62 -2.32
N ASP A 460 0.14 -27.84 -2.68
CA ASP A 460 -0.30 -27.90 -4.08
C ASP A 460 -0.61 -26.48 -4.61
N ALA A 461 -0.07 -26.17 -5.76
CA ALA A 461 -0.31 -24.91 -6.44
C ALA A 461 -1.77 -24.79 -6.92
N LYS A 462 -2.37 -23.63 -6.74
CA LYS A 462 -3.73 -23.33 -7.18
C LYS A 462 -3.77 -22.75 -8.60
N TYR A 463 -2.71 -22.08 -9.02
CA TYR A 463 -2.62 -21.49 -10.36
C TYR A 463 -1.19 -21.48 -10.90
N GLN A 464 -1.08 -21.39 -12.23
CA GLN A 464 0.16 -21.20 -12.96
C GLN A 464 0.01 -20.02 -13.92
N GLU A 465 0.88 -19.02 -13.83
CA GLU A 465 0.91 -17.89 -14.75
C GLU A 465 1.41 -18.32 -16.14
N ILE A 466 0.68 -17.90 -17.18
CA ILE A 466 1.10 -17.92 -18.58
C ILE A 466 1.50 -16.51 -18.99
N LEU A 467 0.64 -15.55 -18.72
CA LEU A 467 0.92 -14.11 -18.90
C LEU A 467 1.56 -13.57 -17.62
N LYS A 468 2.83 -13.21 -17.68
CA LYS A 468 3.56 -12.69 -16.52
C LYS A 468 3.03 -11.33 -16.10
N TRP A 469 2.87 -11.13 -14.80
CA TRP A 469 2.42 -9.86 -14.24
C TRP A 469 3.32 -8.69 -14.66
N GLY A 470 2.72 -7.52 -14.93
CA GLY A 470 3.42 -6.32 -15.40
C GLY A 470 3.77 -6.30 -16.89
N THR A 471 3.46 -7.39 -17.64
CA THR A 471 3.58 -7.39 -19.10
C THR A 471 2.48 -6.51 -19.70
N PRO A 472 2.78 -5.64 -20.71
CA PRO A 472 1.73 -4.91 -21.42
C PRO A 472 0.70 -5.87 -22.03
N GLN A 473 -0.55 -5.67 -21.69
CA GLN A 473 -1.63 -6.61 -22.00
C GLN A 473 -3.01 -5.91 -21.96
N ASN A 474 -4.05 -6.63 -22.38
CA ASN A 474 -5.43 -6.19 -22.35
C ASN A 474 -6.40 -7.21 -21.74
N ALA A 475 -5.89 -8.11 -20.91
CA ALA A 475 -6.64 -9.17 -20.27
C ALA A 475 -7.31 -8.74 -18.94
N TYR A 476 -6.70 -7.79 -18.21
CA TYR A 476 -7.12 -7.31 -16.90
C TYR A 476 -6.73 -5.84 -16.68
N ILE A 477 -7.33 -5.17 -15.68
CA ILE A 477 -7.06 -3.76 -15.37
C ILE A 477 -6.22 -3.56 -14.11
N ALA A 478 -5.66 -4.63 -13.57
CA ALA A 478 -4.88 -4.72 -12.33
C ALA A 478 -5.64 -4.55 -11.01
N GLY A 479 -5.07 -5.17 -9.98
CA GLY A 479 -5.64 -5.36 -8.66
C GLY A 479 -5.76 -4.13 -7.76
N ASN A 480 -5.75 -2.90 -8.27
CA ASN A 480 -5.84 -1.70 -7.42
C ASN A 480 -7.28 -1.20 -7.18
N GLY A 481 -8.27 -1.79 -7.82
CA GLY A 481 -9.70 -1.52 -7.57
C GLY A 481 -10.24 -2.23 -6.32
N PRO A 482 -11.56 -2.15 -6.09
CA PRO A 482 -12.24 -2.98 -5.12
C PRO A 482 -12.06 -4.45 -5.50
N ALA A 483 -11.49 -5.25 -4.60
CA ALA A 483 -11.23 -6.66 -4.85
C ALA A 483 -10.96 -7.43 -3.54
N TRP A 484 -11.24 -8.71 -3.57
CA TRP A 484 -10.79 -9.67 -2.58
C TRP A 484 -9.96 -10.74 -3.27
N ASN A 485 -8.64 -10.62 -3.19
CA ASN A 485 -7.73 -11.62 -3.72
C ASN A 485 -7.68 -12.82 -2.78
N ARG A 486 -8.38 -13.87 -3.11
CA ARG A 486 -8.45 -15.10 -2.31
C ARG A 486 -7.27 -16.04 -2.51
N PHE A 487 -6.56 -15.90 -3.63
CA PHE A 487 -5.30 -16.59 -3.81
C PHE A 487 -4.17 -15.69 -3.33
N ALA A 488 -3.38 -16.21 -2.41
CA ALA A 488 -2.12 -15.58 -2.08
C ALA A 488 -1.23 -15.58 -3.34
N SER A 489 -0.40 -14.56 -3.51
CA SER A 489 0.57 -14.51 -4.62
C SER A 489 1.46 -15.75 -4.66
N TYR A 490 1.55 -16.47 -3.56
CA TYR A 490 2.41 -17.64 -3.34
C TYR A 490 1.70 -19.00 -3.52
N ASP A 491 0.39 -19.02 -3.74
CA ASP A 491 -0.36 -20.19 -4.22
C ASP A 491 -0.01 -20.59 -5.67
N ARG A 492 0.85 -19.82 -6.30
CA ARG A 492 1.33 -20.01 -7.67
C ARG A 492 2.24 -21.23 -7.77
N ALA A 493 2.16 -21.93 -8.91
CA ALA A 493 3.09 -23.00 -9.28
C ALA A 493 4.55 -22.50 -9.23
N LEU A 494 5.40 -23.31 -8.63
CA LEU A 494 6.82 -23.00 -8.50
C LEU A 494 7.44 -22.87 -9.90
N SER A 495 8.22 -21.81 -10.10
CA SER A 495 8.96 -21.58 -11.33
C SER A 495 10.21 -22.46 -11.39
N ASP A 496 10.63 -22.84 -12.61
CA ASP A 496 11.94 -23.48 -12.83
C ASP A 496 13.12 -22.52 -12.58
N ASP A 497 12.86 -21.20 -12.52
CA ASP A 497 13.86 -20.20 -12.17
C ASP A 497 13.95 -20.04 -10.64
N PRO A 498 15.03 -20.51 -9.98
CA PRO A 498 15.19 -20.39 -8.53
C PRO A 498 15.37 -18.95 -8.04
N TYR A 499 15.56 -18.00 -8.94
CA TYR A 499 15.70 -16.57 -8.66
C TYR A 499 14.48 -15.76 -9.14
N GLU A 500 13.40 -16.43 -9.41
CA GLU A 500 12.14 -15.78 -9.73
C GLU A 500 11.68 -14.93 -8.53
N LEU A 501 11.15 -13.73 -8.84
CA LEU A 501 10.92 -12.70 -7.82
C LEU A 501 10.06 -13.17 -6.65
N GLU A 502 8.90 -13.76 -6.92
CA GLU A 502 7.96 -14.15 -5.87
C GLU A 502 8.54 -15.27 -4.97
N LEU A 503 9.29 -16.22 -5.57
CA LEU A 503 9.97 -17.26 -4.81
C LEU A 503 11.05 -16.65 -3.88
N VAL A 504 11.82 -15.70 -4.40
CA VAL A 504 12.86 -15.02 -3.61
C VAL A 504 12.25 -14.18 -2.50
N LEU A 505 11.14 -13.48 -2.76
CA LEU A 505 10.42 -12.70 -1.74
C LEU A 505 9.79 -13.59 -0.66
N TRP A 506 9.24 -14.75 -1.05
CA TRP A 506 8.73 -15.74 -0.11
C TRP A 506 9.82 -16.33 0.80
N ASN A 507 10.96 -16.69 0.23
CA ASN A 507 12.13 -17.15 0.99
C ASN A 507 12.62 -16.05 1.96
N GLY A 508 12.62 -14.80 1.52
CA GLY A 508 12.90 -13.65 2.37
C GLY A 508 11.88 -13.51 3.50
N ARG A 509 10.58 -13.68 3.22
CA ARG A 509 9.53 -13.70 4.25
C ARG A 509 9.82 -14.77 5.30
N ASN A 510 10.14 -15.99 4.90
CA ASN A 510 10.41 -17.08 5.82
C ASN A 510 11.63 -16.79 6.73
N LEU A 511 12.63 -16.09 6.19
CA LEU A 511 13.82 -15.67 6.92
C LEU A 511 13.51 -14.58 7.98
N TYR A 512 12.56 -13.68 7.69
CA TYR A 512 12.21 -12.52 8.53
C TYR A 512 11.06 -12.82 9.50
N TRP A 513 10.16 -13.73 9.15
CA TRP A 513 8.92 -13.99 9.88
C TRP A 513 9.08 -14.29 11.37
N PRO A 514 10.12 -15.03 11.83
CA PRO A 514 10.33 -15.29 13.24
C PRO A 514 10.66 -14.04 14.08
N TYR A 515 11.15 -12.97 13.43
CA TYR A 515 11.67 -11.77 14.08
C TYR A 515 10.77 -10.54 13.93
N ARG A 516 9.56 -10.73 13.42
CA ARG A 516 8.63 -9.64 13.16
C ARG A 516 8.18 -8.91 14.44
N PHE A 517 8.20 -7.60 14.39
CA PHE A 517 7.72 -6.75 15.48
C PHE A 517 6.19 -6.68 15.50
N MET A 518 5.56 -7.25 16.54
CA MET A 518 4.11 -7.45 16.61
C MET A 518 3.31 -6.24 17.12
N ARG A 519 3.93 -5.08 17.30
CA ARG A 519 3.30 -3.87 17.84
C ARG A 519 3.43 -2.68 16.89
N SER A 520 3.29 -2.93 15.58
CA SER A 520 3.21 -1.86 14.58
C SER A 520 1.87 -1.11 14.68
N VAL A 521 1.92 0.18 14.39
CA VAL A 521 0.71 1.01 14.38
C VAL A 521 -0.08 0.73 13.11
N PRO A 522 -1.39 0.42 13.19
CA PRO A 522 -2.22 0.25 11.99
C PRO A 522 -2.23 1.51 11.12
N GLY A 523 -2.14 1.31 9.79
CA GLY A 523 -2.16 2.42 8.84
C GLY A 523 -3.52 3.10 8.67
N GLN A 524 -4.58 2.49 9.20
CA GLN A 524 -5.97 2.91 9.00
C GLN A 524 -6.55 3.51 10.29
N LEU A 525 -5.86 4.50 10.88
CA LEU A 525 -6.36 5.21 12.06
C LEU A 525 -7.52 6.14 11.68
N PRO A 526 -8.71 6.00 12.30
CA PRO A 526 -9.88 6.82 11.97
C PRO A 526 -9.79 8.20 12.66
N PHE A 527 -9.05 9.12 12.04
CA PHE A 527 -8.94 10.51 12.48
C PHE A 527 -10.26 11.25 12.27
N THR A 528 -10.66 12.11 13.22
CA THR A 528 -11.64 13.17 12.95
C THR A 528 -11.06 14.19 11.96
N LEU A 529 -11.91 15.05 11.38
CA LEU A 529 -11.45 16.06 10.43
C LEU A 529 -10.37 16.99 11.01
N ASP A 530 -10.54 17.41 12.27
CA ASP A 530 -9.56 18.27 12.95
C ASP A 530 -8.28 17.50 13.29
N GLU A 531 -8.41 16.25 13.79
CA GLU A 531 -7.26 15.37 14.02
C GLU A 531 -6.48 15.08 12.74
N ALA A 532 -7.16 14.86 11.61
CA ALA A 532 -6.52 14.60 10.33
C ALA A 532 -5.66 15.78 9.86
N ARG A 533 -6.21 17.01 9.96
CA ARG A 533 -5.48 18.25 9.61
C ARG A 533 -4.27 18.47 10.52
N GLU A 534 -4.48 18.31 11.81
CA GLU A 534 -3.44 18.51 12.82
C GLU A 534 -2.34 17.43 12.69
N ASN A 535 -2.74 16.15 12.52
CA ASN A 535 -1.78 15.05 12.32
C ASN A 535 -0.92 15.27 11.08
N THR A 536 -1.50 15.70 9.96
CA THR A 536 -0.76 15.97 8.72
C THR A 536 0.31 17.03 8.94
N GLN A 537 -0.04 18.17 9.57
CA GLN A 537 0.91 19.26 9.80
C GLN A 537 2.01 18.88 10.78
N LEU A 538 1.64 18.34 11.95
CA LEU A 538 2.60 17.95 12.99
C LEU A 538 3.56 16.87 12.50
N ASN A 539 3.02 15.87 11.80
CA ASN A 539 3.83 14.78 11.27
C ASN A 539 4.83 15.29 10.22
N GLN A 540 4.41 16.15 9.30
CA GLN A 540 5.29 16.71 8.28
C GLN A 540 6.45 17.49 8.93
N ASP A 541 6.14 18.41 9.83
CA ASP A 541 7.16 19.26 10.49
C ASP A 541 8.18 18.43 11.29
N ILE A 542 7.69 17.41 12.01
CA ILE A 542 8.55 16.54 12.83
C ILE A 542 9.38 15.61 11.95
N ILE A 543 8.79 14.96 10.96
CA ILE A 543 9.50 13.96 10.13
C ILE A 543 10.55 14.63 9.25
N ASP A 544 10.27 15.80 8.68
CA ASP A 544 11.26 16.56 7.92
C ASP A 544 12.48 16.92 8.79
N TYR A 545 12.24 17.33 10.03
CA TYR A 545 13.32 17.60 10.98
C TYR A 545 14.09 16.33 11.38
N VAL A 546 13.40 15.22 11.60
CA VAL A 546 14.02 13.92 11.94
C VAL A 546 14.86 13.41 10.78
N ASP A 547 14.35 13.43 9.54
CA ASP A 547 15.07 12.98 8.34
C ASP A 547 16.32 13.83 8.06
N GLN A 548 16.21 15.15 8.19
CA GLN A 548 17.37 16.05 8.09
C GLN A 548 18.40 15.74 9.18
N SER A 549 17.97 15.64 10.43
CA SER A 549 18.85 15.38 11.57
C SER A 549 19.52 14.00 11.47
N LEU A 550 18.79 12.98 11.00
CA LEU A 550 19.34 11.66 10.75
C LEU A 550 20.50 11.72 9.76
N ALA A 551 20.32 12.40 8.62
CA ALA A 551 21.38 12.58 7.62
C ALA A 551 22.57 13.37 8.19
N GLU A 552 22.33 14.43 8.96
CA GLU A 552 23.39 15.23 9.59
C GLU A 552 24.18 14.43 10.63
N PHE A 553 23.53 13.64 11.47
CA PHE A 553 24.20 12.78 12.45
C PHE A 553 24.99 11.65 11.78
N ILE A 554 24.41 10.97 10.78
CA ILE A 554 25.11 9.90 10.07
C ILE A 554 26.34 10.43 9.33
N THR A 555 26.22 11.56 8.65
CA THR A 555 27.35 12.17 7.91
C THR A 555 28.38 12.87 8.82
N GLY A 556 28.06 13.05 10.11
CA GLY A 556 28.91 13.77 11.06
C GLY A 556 28.91 15.29 10.87
N ARG A 557 28.04 15.83 10.00
CA ARG A 557 27.84 17.28 9.84
C ARG A 557 27.43 17.92 11.16
N THR A 558 26.58 17.24 11.91
CA THR A 558 26.25 17.53 13.30
C THR A 558 26.83 16.39 14.16
N PRO A 559 27.90 16.60 14.96
CA PRO A 559 28.47 15.55 15.81
C PRO A 559 27.45 15.06 16.84
N LEU A 560 27.38 13.74 17.05
CA LEU A 560 26.40 13.11 17.96
C LEU A 560 26.88 13.18 19.44
N THR A 561 27.07 14.40 19.94
CA THR A 561 27.38 14.69 21.36
C THR A 561 26.10 14.69 22.21
N ASP A 562 26.25 14.61 23.56
CA ASP A 562 25.11 14.73 24.48
C ASP A 562 24.37 16.07 24.29
N ALA A 563 25.09 17.16 24.08
CA ALA A 563 24.50 18.48 23.86
C ALA A 563 23.64 18.52 22.59
N ASN A 564 24.17 18.01 21.47
CA ASN A 564 23.46 17.99 20.20
C ASN A 564 22.29 17.02 20.21
N TRP A 565 22.45 15.86 20.85
CA TRP A 565 21.35 14.90 21.03
C TRP A 565 20.21 15.49 21.87
N ASN A 566 20.54 16.12 23.00
CA ASN A 566 19.52 16.76 23.83
C ASN A 566 18.83 17.94 23.12
N ALA A 567 19.58 18.72 22.33
CA ALA A 567 19.00 19.78 21.52
C ALA A 567 18.05 19.22 20.44
N TYR A 568 18.41 18.11 19.81
CA TYR A 568 17.55 17.40 18.84
C TYR A 568 16.25 16.92 19.48
N VAL A 569 16.29 16.23 20.62
CA VAL A 569 15.09 15.78 21.33
C VAL A 569 14.21 16.96 21.75
N GLN A 570 14.81 18.01 22.32
CA GLN A 570 14.07 19.22 22.71
C GLN A 570 13.43 19.93 21.52
N GLN A 571 14.04 19.88 20.34
CA GLN A 571 13.44 20.49 19.15
C GLN A 571 12.24 19.68 18.66
N ILE A 572 12.29 18.34 18.71
CA ILE A 572 11.14 17.48 18.42
C ILE A 572 9.96 17.78 19.37
N ASP A 573 10.24 17.95 20.67
CA ASP A 573 9.22 18.32 21.65
C ASP A 573 8.59 19.69 21.32
N LYS A 574 9.40 20.67 20.91
CA LYS A 574 8.94 22.01 20.50
C LYS A 574 8.11 21.97 19.21
N LEU A 575 8.41 21.05 18.30
CA LEU A 575 7.61 20.82 17.09
C LEU A 575 6.26 20.17 17.38
N GLY A 576 6.00 19.72 18.62
CA GLY A 576 4.71 19.25 19.07
C GLY A 576 4.56 17.74 19.16
N LEU A 577 5.64 16.98 19.43
CA LEU A 577 5.60 15.52 19.55
C LEU A 577 4.50 15.03 20.49
N ALA A 578 4.39 15.63 21.68
CA ALA A 578 3.35 15.23 22.66
C ALA A 578 1.94 15.35 22.07
N ARG A 579 1.70 16.37 21.25
CA ARG A 579 0.41 16.57 20.60
C ARG A 579 0.20 15.57 19.46
N LEU A 580 1.22 15.30 18.65
CA LEU A 580 1.19 14.27 17.60
C LEU A 580 0.82 12.90 18.19
N LEU A 581 1.48 12.51 19.29
CA LEU A 581 1.19 11.24 19.98
C LEU A 581 -0.24 11.21 20.54
N ALA A 582 -0.72 12.29 21.11
CA ALA A 582 -2.09 12.38 21.64
C ALA A 582 -3.16 12.25 20.56
N VAL A 583 -2.96 12.87 19.40
CA VAL A 583 -3.85 12.77 18.23
C VAL A 583 -3.90 11.34 17.71
N ASN A 584 -2.73 10.71 17.52
CA ASN A 584 -2.65 9.32 17.05
C ASN A 584 -3.22 8.34 18.08
N GLN A 585 -2.99 8.56 19.39
CA GLN A 585 -3.57 7.75 20.46
C GLN A 585 -5.09 7.85 20.47
N SER A 586 -5.65 9.04 20.30
CA SER A 586 -7.12 9.26 20.24
C SER A 586 -7.74 8.45 19.10
N ALA A 587 -7.14 8.51 17.91
CA ALA A 587 -7.61 7.77 16.74
C ALA A 587 -7.43 6.25 16.93
N PHE A 588 -6.33 5.80 17.52
CA PHE A 588 -6.07 4.40 17.84
C PHE A 588 -7.10 3.87 18.86
N ASP A 589 -7.35 4.62 19.92
CA ASP A 589 -8.29 4.24 20.99
C ASP A 589 -9.73 4.13 20.48
N ARG A 590 -10.07 4.85 19.43
CA ARG A 590 -11.44 4.90 18.85
C ARG A 590 -11.81 3.58 18.18
N ALA A 591 -10.87 2.90 17.53
CA ALA A 591 -11.18 1.71 16.74
C ALA A 591 -10.30 0.50 17.05
N TRP A 592 -9.01 0.70 17.29
CA TRP A 592 -8.03 -0.38 17.28
C TRP A 592 -7.66 -0.91 18.67
N ALA A 593 -7.68 -0.08 19.70
CA ALA A 593 -7.25 -0.48 21.04
C ALA A 593 -8.05 -1.68 21.58
N GLN A 594 -9.36 -1.72 21.34
CA GLN A 594 -10.20 -2.86 21.74
C GLN A 594 -9.94 -4.08 20.83
N THR A 595 -9.85 -3.87 19.51
CA THR A 595 -9.59 -4.94 18.52
C THR A 595 -8.28 -5.66 18.81
N LEU A 596 -7.26 -4.92 19.23
CA LEU A 596 -5.94 -5.45 19.58
C LEU A 596 -5.79 -5.88 21.06
N GLY A 597 -6.86 -5.81 21.84
CA GLY A 597 -6.87 -6.28 23.25
C GLY A 597 -6.21 -5.34 24.26
N TYR A 598 -5.92 -4.09 23.90
CA TYR A 598 -5.35 -3.08 24.83
C TYR A 598 -6.42 -2.39 25.70
N LYS A 599 -7.66 -2.38 25.25
CA LYS A 599 -8.84 -1.90 26.02
C LYS A 599 -9.90 -2.99 26.04
N LYS A 600 -10.56 -3.17 27.19
CA LYS A 600 -11.68 -4.10 27.37
C LYS A 600 -13.03 -3.40 27.13
#